data_1de9fd480907a805e07ba25ec2429877
#
_entry.id   1de9fd480907a805e07ba25ec2429877
#
_cell.length_a   1.000
_cell.length_b   1.000
_cell.length_c   1.000
_cell.angle_alpha   90.00
_cell.angle_beta   90.00
_cell.angle_gamma   90.00
#
_symmetry.space_group_name_H-M   'P 1'
#
loop_
_entity.id
_entity.type
_entity.pdbx_description
1 polymer ?
#
loop_
_entity_poly.entity_id
_entity_poly.type
_entity_poly.pdbx_seq_one_letter_code
_entity_poly.pdbx_strand_id
1 'polypeptide(L)'
;MKTLRLFGIALLTVLMSVAISSCSKSDDDNNGGGGSSASIVGTWIEKHHKNYKWDYSKNSPDMSTGEVYTPNDPETWIISKNGDNLKVKESFFEDGSLYEYEFILTHVKDNEYKIEDDHLIFSNITETSMQIDVYYDYYDGTSTHKEYKIMRFEK
;
A
#
# COMPACT_ATOMS: atom_id res chain seq x y z
N MET A 1 -17.58 14.82 8.11
CA MET A 1 -17.38 15.03 6.65
C MET A 1 -16.92 13.71 6.09
N LYS A 2 -17.69 13.10 5.20
CA LYS A 2 -17.42 11.76 4.67
C LYS A 2 -16.35 11.86 3.60
N THR A 3 -15.18 11.34 3.86
CA THR A 3 -14.13 11.16 2.85
C THR A 3 -14.59 10.06 1.90
N LEU A 4 -15.02 10.47 0.72
CA LEU A 4 -15.42 9.56 -0.34
C LEU A 4 -14.13 8.91 -0.90
N ARG A 5 -13.85 7.69 -0.50
CA ARG A 5 -12.81 6.87 -1.12
C ARG A 5 -13.40 6.35 -2.43
N LEU A 6 -13.10 7.04 -3.53
CA LEU A 6 -13.50 6.62 -4.87
C LEU A 6 -12.46 5.64 -5.42
N PHE A 7 -12.60 4.38 -5.05
CA PHE A 7 -12.06 3.30 -5.87
C PHE A 7 -13.21 2.65 -6.61
N GLY A 8 -13.47 3.14 -7.81
CA GLY A 8 -14.40 2.51 -8.73
C GLY A 8 -13.72 1.36 -9.44
N ILE A 9 -13.93 0.14 -8.99
CA ILE A 9 -13.47 -1.04 -9.72
C ILE A 9 -14.62 -1.96 -10.01
N ALA A 10 -14.73 -2.30 -11.28
CA ALA A 10 -15.69 -3.22 -11.82
C ALA A 10 -15.45 -4.65 -11.29
N LEU A 11 -16.55 -5.21 -10.80
CA LEU A 11 -16.75 -6.56 -10.32
C LEU A 11 -16.36 -7.60 -11.39
N LEU A 12 -15.45 -8.50 -11.05
CA LEU A 12 -15.42 -9.83 -11.66
C LEU A 12 -15.06 -10.90 -10.61
N THR A 13 -16.10 -11.57 -10.13
CA THR A 13 -15.99 -12.75 -9.27
C THR A 13 -15.55 -13.96 -10.07
N VAL A 14 -14.42 -14.57 -9.71
CA VAL A 14 -14.16 -15.99 -10.01
C VAL A 14 -13.61 -16.67 -8.76
N LEU A 15 -14.42 -17.51 -8.17
CA LEU A 15 -14.06 -18.47 -7.16
C LEU A 15 -13.16 -19.56 -7.76
N MET A 16 -11.92 -19.68 -7.26
CA MET A 16 -11.20 -20.95 -7.34
C MET A 16 -10.33 -21.12 -6.09
N SER A 17 -10.79 -22.08 -5.28
CA SER A 17 -10.03 -22.71 -4.22
C SER A 17 -8.91 -23.55 -4.81
N VAL A 18 -7.66 -23.32 -4.41
CA VAL A 18 -6.57 -24.29 -4.60
C VAL A 18 -5.74 -24.39 -3.34
N ALA A 19 -5.54 -25.64 -2.98
CA ALA A 19 -4.91 -26.16 -1.80
C ALA A 19 -3.45 -25.71 -1.61
N ILE A 20 -3.09 -25.60 -0.35
CA ILE A 20 -1.72 -25.48 0.14
C ILE A 20 -0.97 -26.78 -0.18
N SER A 21 0.13 -26.68 -0.88
CA SER A 21 1.15 -27.74 -0.93
C SER A 21 2.52 -27.14 -0.67
N SER A 22 3.16 -27.76 0.28
CA SER A 22 4.45 -27.46 0.88
C SER A 22 5.63 -27.61 -0.05
N CYS A 23 6.70 -26.91 0.31
CA CYS A 23 8.14 -27.19 0.11
C CYS A 23 8.62 -27.67 -1.25
N SER A 24 9.50 -26.90 -1.84
CA SER A 24 10.81 -27.43 -2.23
C SER A 24 11.84 -26.29 -2.38
N LYS A 25 12.99 -26.52 -1.77
CA LYS A 25 14.25 -25.83 -2.04
C LYS A 25 14.62 -26.01 -3.50
N SER A 26 15.10 -24.97 -4.13
CA SER A 26 16.17 -25.09 -5.11
C SER A 26 17.01 -23.81 -5.06
N ASP A 27 18.27 -24.05 -4.76
CA ASP A 27 19.36 -23.12 -4.85
C ASP A 27 19.50 -22.65 -6.30
N ASP A 28 19.75 -21.35 -6.49
CA ASP A 28 20.80 -20.94 -7.40
C ASP A 28 21.28 -19.51 -7.09
N ASP A 29 22.58 -19.44 -7.06
CA ASP A 29 23.46 -18.34 -6.74
C ASP A 29 23.28 -17.08 -7.59
N ASN A 30 23.38 -15.87 -7.04
CA ASN A 30 24.63 -15.11 -7.11
C ASN A 30 24.55 -13.68 -6.52
N ASN A 31 25.45 -13.45 -5.57
CA ASN A 31 26.30 -12.29 -5.38
C ASN A 31 25.76 -10.97 -4.82
N GLY A 32 26.18 -10.71 -3.60
CA GLY A 32 26.74 -9.41 -3.24
C GLY A 32 25.91 -8.50 -2.35
N GLY A 33 26.17 -8.54 -1.07
CA GLY A 33 25.81 -7.49 -0.14
C GLY A 33 24.95 -7.99 1.02
N GLY A 34 25.60 -8.36 2.13
CA GLY A 34 24.95 -8.85 3.33
C GLY A 34 23.99 -7.82 3.93
N GLY A 35 22.74 -8.14 3.89
CA GLY A 35 21.63 -7.56 4.60
C GLY A 35 20.47 -8.52 4.37
N SER A 36 19.91 -9.06 5.45
CA SER A 36 18.63 -9.77 5.38
C SER A 36 17.65 -8.88 4.62
N SER A 37 17.36 -9.24 3.36
CA SER A 37 16.41 -8.45 2.55
C SER A 37 15.01 -8.71 3.11
N ALA A 38 14.60 -7.85 4.04
CA ALA A 38 13.26 -7.88 4.57
C ALA A 38 12.28 -7.78 3.39
N SER A 39 11.34 -8.72 3.32
CA SER A 39 10.45 -8.85 2.18
C SER A 39 9.21 -7.99 2.37
N ILE A 40 8.84 -7.24 1.34
CA ILE A 40 7.54 -6.55 1.25
C ILE A 40 6.39 -7.59 1.27
N VAL A 41 6.64 -8.80 0.78
CA VAL A 41 5.64 -9.87 0.71
C VAL A 41 5.25 -10.34 2.12
N GLY A 42 3.95 -10.45 2.36
CA GLY A 42 3.40 -10.89 3.64
C GLY A 42 2.08 -10.24 3.99
N THR A 43 1.63 -10.47 5.22
CA THR A 43 0.44 -9.82 5.77
C THR A 43 0.86 -8.65 6.66
N TRP A 44 0.27 -7.50 6.42
CA TRP A 44 0.62 -6.25 7.04
C TRP A 44 -0.62 -5.55 7.59
N ILE A 45 -0.54 -5.02 8.79
CA ILE A 45 -1.63 -4.33 9.47
C ILE A 45 -1.24 -2.87 9.66
N GLU A 46 -2.06 -1.97 9.18
CA GLU A 46 -1.85 -0.53 9.39
C GLU A 46 -1.89 -0.18 10.87
N LYS A 47 -0.93 0.61 11.34
CA LYS A 47 -0.88 1.11 12.71
C LYS A 47 -1.35 2.55 12.79
N HIS A 48 -0.88 3.36 11.89
CA HIS A 48 -1.28 4.76 11.78
C HIS A 48 -0.86 5.31 10.42
N HIS A 49 -1.46 6.41 10.05
CA HIS A 49 -1.00 7.22 8.95
C HIS A 49 -0.96 8.70 9.30
N LYS A 50 -0.21 9.45 8.49
CA LYS A 50 -0.19 10.92 8.49
C LYS A 50 -0.56 11.42 7.13
N ASN A 51 -1.53 12.33 7.08
CA ASN A 51 -1.89 13.04 5.86
C ASN A 51 -1.25 14.41 5.87
N TYR A 52 -0.70 14.83 4.74
CA TYR A 52 -0.04 16.13 4.58
C TYR A 52 -0.68 16.88 3.41
N LYS A 53 -0.88 18.18 3.57
CA LYS A 53 -1.31 19.05 2.49
C LYS A 53 -0.18 19.26 1.49
N TRP A 54 -0.53 19.51 0.24
CA TRP A 54 0.45 19.83 -0.80
C TRP A 54 0.74 21.33 -0.84
N ASP A 55 2.01 21.71 -0.79
CA ASP A 55 2.46 23.07 -1.03
C ASP A 55 2.75 23.28 -2.52
N TYR A 56 1.80 23.83 -3.23
CA TYR A 56 1.91 24.06 -4.67
C TYR A 56 3.04 25.05 -5.03
N SER A 57 3.41 25.95 -4.12
CA SER A 57 4.50 26.91 -4.37
C SER A 57 5.86 26.22 -4.39
N LYS A 58 6.04 25.16 -3.63
CA LYS A 58 7.27 24.36 -3.54
C LYS A 58 7.19 23.07 -4.35
N ASN A 59 5.98 22.74 -4.87
CA ASN A 59 5.68 21.47 -5.53
C ASN A 59 6.10 20.26 -4.68
N SER A 60 5.77 20.28 -3.40
CA SER A 60 6.13 19.24 -2.42
C SER A 60 5.11 19.19 -1.27
N PRO A 61 5.05 18.06 -0.50
CA PRO A 61 4.27 18.02 0.71
C PRO A 61 4.69 19.06 1.73
N ASP A 62 3.74 19.72 2.37
CA ASP A 62 4.00 20.59 3.52
C ASP A 62 4.05 19.73 4.80
N MET A 63 5.25 19.34 5.18
CA MET A 63 5.50 18.47 6.34
C MET A 63 5.07 19.07 7.68
N SER A 64 4.75 20.38 7.72
CA SER A 64 4.23 21.02 8.94
C SER A 64 2.74 20.78 9.16
N THR A 65 2.01 20.32 8.14
CA THR A 65 0.55 20.13 8.18
C THR A 65 0.13 18.71 8.59
N GLY A 66 1.08 17.83 8.87
CA GLY A 66 0.81 16.40 9.12
C GLY A 66 -0.07 16.14 10.33
N GLU A 67 -1.25 15.57 10.10
CA GLU A 67 -2.15 15.07 11.14
C GLU A 67 -2.02 13.56 11.25
N VAL A 68 -1.78 13.07 12.49
CA VAL A 68 -1.69 11.62 12.77
C VAL A 68 -3.09 11.09 12.95
N TYR A 69 -3.40 10.03 12.22
CA TYR A 69 -4.61 9.26 12.37
C TYR A 69 -4.26 7.81 12.74
N THR A 70 -4.86 7.31 13.81
CA THR A 70 -4.79 5.90 14.21
C THR A 70 -6.16 5.29 13.98
N PRO A 71 -6.32 4.35 13.06
CA PRO A 71 -7.61 3.75 12.77
C PRO A 71 -8.08 2.88 13.94
N ASN A 72 -9.38 2.94 14.27
CA ASN A 72 -9.99 2.00 15.20
C ASN A 72 -10.07 0.59 14.61
N ASP A 73 -10.33 0.53 13.30
CA ASP A 73 -10.39 -0.68 12.49
C ASP A 73 -9.28 -0.59 11.44
N PRO A 74 -8.06 -1.10 11.72
CA PRO A 74 -6.92 -0.93 10.84
C PRO A 74 -7.09 -1.71 9.52
N GLU A 75 -6.57 -1.12 8.45
CA GLU A 75 -6.46 -1.81 7.16
C GLU A 75 -5.48 -2.97 7.26
N THR A 76 -5.83 -4.08 6.61
CA THR A 76 -4.94 -5.24 6.45
C THR A 76 -4.59 -5.41 4.98
N TRP A 77 -3.30 -5.48 4.68
CA TRP A 77 -2.79 -5.73 3.35
C TRP A 77 -2.09 -7.09 3.30
N ILE A 78 -2.54 -7.96 2.40
CA ILE A 78 -1.85 -9.20 2.07
C ILE A 78 -1.16 -8.97 0.74
N ILE A 79 0.17 -8.86 0.79
CA ILE A 79 1.00 -8.57 -0.37
C ILE A 79 1.68 -9.85 -0.86
N SER A 80 1.56 -10.11 -2.15
CA SER A 80 2.20 -11.24 -2.84
C SER A 80 2.89 -10.77 -4.12
N LYS A 81 3.87 -11.55 -4.62
CA LYS A 81 4.51 -11.27 -5.91
C LYS A 81 3.59 -11.62 -7.07
N ASN A 82 3.66 -10.82 -8.13
CA ASN A 82 3.01 -11.04 -9.41
C ASN A 82 3.99 -10.64 -10.54
N GLY A 83 4.99 -11.48 -10.79
CA GLY A 83 6.16 -11.13 -11.59
C GLY A 83 6.96 -10.02 -10.91
N ASP A 84 7.25 -8.95 -11.65
CA ASP A 84 7.90 -7.75 -11.12
C ASP A 84 6.95 -6.85 -10.33
N ASN A 85 5.65 -7.09 -10.45
CA ASN A 85 4.60 -6.35 -9.77
C ASN A 85 4.26 -6.95 -8.41
N LEU A 86 3.43 -6.24 -7.63
CA LEU A 86 2.84 -6.77 -6.42
C LEU A 86 1.32 -6.90 -6.59
N LYS A 87 0.78 -8.02 -6.12
CA LYS A 87 -0.66 -8.18 -5.93
C LYS A 87 -0.97 -7.91 -4.47
N VAL A 88 -1.90 -7.00 -4.22
CA VAL A 88 -2.37 -6.65 -2.88
C VAL A 88 -3.83 -7.06 -2.75
N LYS A 89 -4.13 -7.78 -1.66
CA LYS A 89 -5.48 -7.92 -1.15
C LYS A 89 -5.59 -7.05 0.09
N GLU A 90 -6.40 -6.00 -0.03
CA GLU A 90 -6.71 -5.08 1.05
C GLU A 90 -8.03 -5.47 1.69
N SER A 91 -8.10 -5.36 3.02
CA SER A 91 -9.35 -5.48 3.77
C SER A 91 -9.44 -4.42 4.84
N PHE A 92 -10.61 -3.82 4.99
CA PHE A 92 -10.90 -2.83 6.02
C PHE A 92 -12.39 -2.84 6.40
N PHE A 93 -12.69 -2.26 7.56
CA PHE A 93 -14.08 -2.07 8.00
C PHE A 93 -14.53 -0.62 7.76
N GLU A 94 -15.74 -0.46 7.26
CA GLU A 94 -16.41 0.83 7.15
C GLU A 94 -17.87 0.65 7.53
N ASP A 95 -18.36 1.47 8.46
CA ASP A 95 -19.74 1.40 8.99
C ASP A 95 -20.15 -0.02 9.48
N GLY A 96 -19.20 -0.77 10.06
CA GLY A 96 -19.39 -2.13 10.58
C GLY A 96 -19.45 -3.23 9.52
N SER A 97 -19.22 -2.91 8.26
CA SER A 97 -19.12 -3.87 7.16
C SER A 97 -17.68 -4.09 6.73
N LEU A 98 -17.32 -5.35 6.46
CA LEU A 98 -16.00 -5.70 5.92
C LEU A 98 -16.00 -5.47 4.41
N TYR A 99 -15.01 -4.73 3.93
CA TYR A 99 -14.72 -4.53 2.51
C TYR A 99 -13.40 -5.20 2.17
N GLU A 100 -13.35 -5.85 1.01
CA GLU A 100 -12.16 -6.49 0.48
C GLU A 100 -11.96 -6.05 -0.98
N TYR A 101 -10.72 -5.66 -1.30
CA TYR A 101 -10.31 -5.28 -2.65
C TYR A 101 -9.04 -6.01 -3.04
N GLU A 102 -8.92 -6.34 -4.32
CA GLU A 102 -7.68 -6.84 -4.89
C GLU A 102 -7.23 -5.90 -6.00
N PHE A 103 -5.94 -5.53 -5.98
CA PHE A 103 -5.34 -4.69 -7.00
C PHE A 103 -3.88 -5.06 -7.25
N ILE A 104 -3.37 -4.58 -8.37
CA ILE A 104 -1.98 -4.78 -8.76
C ILE A 104 -1.24 -3.45 -8.64
N LEU A 105 -0.16 -3.47 -7.89
CA LEU A 105 0.82 -2.40 -7.86
C LEU A 105 1.86 -2.68 -8.94
N THR A 106 1.89 -1.85 -9.97
CA THR A 106 2.83 -1.95 -11.08
C THR A 106 4.18 -1.40 -10.64
N HIS A 107 5.23 -2.21 -10.75
CA HIS A 107 6.60 -1.79 -10.46
C HIS A 107 7.07 -0.68 -11.39
N VAL A 108 7.68 0.36 -10.83
CA VAL A 108 8.27 1.47 -11.57
C VAL A 108 9.79 1.39 -11.52
N LYS A 109 10.36 1.44 -10.32
CA LYS A 109 11.80 1.27 -10.06
C LYS A 109 12.02 1.02 -8.56
N ASP A 110 13.11 0.38 -8.20
CA ASP A 110 13.49 0.10 -6.81
C ASP A 110 12.31 -0.40 -5.97
N ASN A 111 11.87 0.36 -4.97
CA ASN A 111 10.69 0.09 -4.14
C ASN A 111 9.52 1.03 -4.47
N GLU A 112 9.53 1.62 -5.65
CA GLU A 112 8.45 2.48 -6.15
C GLU A 112 7.50 1.67 -7.02
N TYR A 113 6.23 1.78 -6.70
CA TYR A 113 5.12 1.14 -7.39
C TYR A 113 4.04 2.18 -7.69
N LYS A 114 3.14 1.84 -8.61
CA LYS A 114 1.98 2.68 -8.90
C LYS A 114 0.72 1.86 -9.06
N ILE A 115 -0.40 2.50 -8.76
CA ILE A 115 -1.74 2.06 -9.13
C ILE A 115 -2.44 3.26 -9.75
N GLU A 116 -2.90 3.13 -11.02
CA GLU A 116 -3.43 4.25 -11.79
C GLU A 116 -2.43 5.43 -11.79
N ASP A 117 -2.83 6.58 -11.25
CA ASP A 117 -1.99 7.79 -11.15
C ASP A 117 -1.30 7.93 -9.78
N ASP A 118 -1.63 7.05 -8.83
CA ASP A 118 -1.04 7.09 -7.49
C ASP A 118 0.33 6.41 -7.46
N HIS A 119 1.28 7.04 -6.78
CA HIS A 119 2.62 6.51 -6.56
C HIS A 119 2.82 6.08 -5.11
N LEU A 120 3.32 4.85 -4.94
CA LEU A 120 3.62 4.26 -3.64
C LEU A 120 5.11 3.96 -3.54
N ILE A 121 5.76 4.46 -2.50
CA ILE A 121 7.18 4.18 -2.22
C ILE A 121 7.27 3.41 -0.91
N PHE A 122 7.74 2.16 -0.99
CA PHE A 122 7.96 1.32 0.17
C PHE A 122 9.33 1.61 0.77
N SER A 123 9.36 1.90 2.05
CA SER A 123 10.59 2.27 2.76
C SER A 123 10.62 1.68 4.18
N ASN A 124 11.78 1.77 4.84
CA ASN A 124 11.96 1.28 6.21
C ASN A 124 11.46 -0.16 6.42
N ILE A 125 11.68 -1.02 5.40
CA ILE A 125 11.20 -2.40 5.40
C ILE A 125 12.09 -3.23 6.31
N THR A 126 11.48 -3.83 7.32
CA THR A 126 12.09 -4.79 8.25
C THR A 126 11.30 -6.11 8.22
N GLU A 127 11.67 -7.07 9.03
CA GLU A 127 10.89 -8.31 9.17
C GLU A 127 9.47 -8.08 9.71
N THR A 128 9.30 -7.03 10.53
CA THR A 128 8.07 -6.78 11.29
C THR A 128 7.40 -5.43 11.00
N SER A 129 8.05 -4.54 10.25
CA SER A 129 7.50 -3.21 9.97
C SER A 129 7.85 -2.72 8.58
N MET A 130 7.01 -1.86 8.03
CA MET A 130 7.29 -1.10 6.81
C MET A 130 6.58 0.25 6.83
N GLN A 131 7.07 1.15 6.00
CA GLN A 131 6.43 2.42 5.69
C GLN A 131 6.06 2.46 4.21
N ILE A 132 4.92 3.05 3.91
CA ILE A 132 4.50 3.36 2.54
C ILE A 132 4.24 4.84 2.47
N ASP A 133 4.94 5.50 1.56
CA ASP A 133 4.71 6.89 1.19
C ASP A 133 3.81 6.91 -0.05
N VAL A 134 2.63 7.50 0.07
CA VAL A 134 1.61 7.52 -1.00
C VAL A 134 1.43 8.96 -1.49
N TYR A 135 1.59 9.14 -2.79
CA TYR A 135 1.30 10.39 -3.51
C TYR A 135 0.07 10.16 -4.38
N TYR A 136 -0.97 10.93 -4.17
CA TYR A 136 -2.23 10.75 -4.88
C TYR A 136 -2.94 12.07 -5.15
N ASP A 137 -3.80 12.06 -6.16
CA ASP A 137 -4.66 13.17 -6.49
C ASP A 137 -6.04 12.92 -5.88
N TYR A 138 -6.54 13.91 -5.13
CA TYR A 138 -7.85 13.88 -4.48
C TYR A 138 -8.79 14.91 -5.11
N TYR A 139 -9.98 14.48 -5.51
CA TYR A 139 -11.03 15.35 -6.02
C TYR A 139 -12.08 15.64 -4.94
N ASP A 140 -12.25 16.91 -4.56
CA ASP A 140 -13.18 17.34 -3.50
C ASP A 140 -14.61 17.65 -4.00
N GLY A 141 -14.90 17.39 -5.27
CA GLY A 141 -16.16 17.75 -5.95
C GLY A 141 -16.10 19.06 -6.74
N THR A 142 -15.04 19.85 -6.56
CA THR A 142 -14.82 21.14 -7.25
C THR A 142 -13.49 21.22 -7.98
N SER A 143 -12.44 20.67 -7.38
CA SER A 143 -11.07 20.70 -7.91
C SER A 143 -10.28 19.47 -7.50
N THR A 144 -9.24 19.16 -8.27
CA THR A 144 -8.27 18.12 -7.94
C THR A 144 -7.15 18.72 -7.10
N HIS A 145 -6.86 18.08 -5.98
CA HIS A 145 -5.79 18.43 -5.07
C HIS A 145 -4.77 17.31 -5.00
N LYS A 146 -3.49 17.67 -4.88
CA LYS A 146 -2.46 16.70 -4.55
C LYS A 146 -2.39 16.50 -3.06
N GLU A 147 -2.27 15.25 -2.65
CA GLU A 147 -2.06 14.88 -1.25
C GLU A 147 -0.89 13.93 -1.11
N TYR A 148 -0.34 13.88 0.08
CA TYR A 148 0.72 12.98 0.46
C TYR A 148 0.38 12.32 1.78
N LYS A 149 0.49 10.98 1.82
CA LYS A 149 0.21 10.18 3.01
C LYS A 149 1.42 9.32 3.34
N ILE A 150 1.80 9.28 4.61
CA ILE A 150 2.73 8.28 5.15
C ILE A 150 1.94 7.27 5.95
N MET A 151 1.99 6.00 5.54
CA MET A 151 1.35 4.89 6.24
C MET A 151 2.41 4.01 6.92
N ARG A 152 2.12 3.55 8.12
CA ARG A 152 2.96 2.62 8.90
C ARG A 152 2.24 1.31 9.08
N PHE A 153 2.91 0.23 8.72
CA PHE A 153 2.41 -1.13 8.83
C PHE A 153 3.32 -1.99 9.70
N GLU A 154 2.71 -2.97 10.38
CA GLU A 154 3.40 -4.02 11.12
C GLU A 154 2.81 -5.40 10.75
N LYS A 155 3.62 -6.45 10.93
CA LYS A 155 3.18 -7.86 10.81
C LYS A 155 2.52 -8.35 12.08
#